data_6b3b217c998ffbb3ac7e9005b965fe6d
#
_entry.id   6b3b217c998ffbb3ac7e9005b965fe6d
#
_cell.length_a   1.000
_cell.length_b   1.000
_cell.length_c   1.000
_cell.angle_alpha   90.00
_cell.angle_beta   90.00
_cell.angle_gamma   90.00
#
_symmetry.space_group_name_H-M   'P 1'
#
loop_
_entity.id
_entity.type
_entity.pdbx_description
1 polymer ?
#
loop_
_entity_poly.entity_id
_entity_poly.type
_entity_poly.pdbx_seq_one_letter_code
_entity_poly.pdbx_strand_id
1 'polypeptide(L)'
;MTPDELLLNPQLSWRLIPLLQTSGQVQMAIDRWLLEQHQAGKQPPVLRFYTWDSPTISLGYHQRRWPASWQHLIWEGQPVPLVRRPTGGRAVLHQGDLTYMVVTSGLTGKRKDIYHRICEFLIEGWRSLDIELYYGAAGRDYIHNPNCFATATGADLVSTEGYKLIGSAQLQRGKAILQHGSMLLSRHAELFNQVFGEPVPPLVQLPIQSEGNSLIPTVIEALTESAGRCFGIEFVTQPLSELEWQQILALPHLSL
;
A
#
# COMPACT_ATOMS: atom_id res chain seq x y z
N MET A 1 -18.04 24.87 1.14
CA MET A 1 -17.50 24.59 2.50
C MET A 1 -16.04 25.03 2.51
N THR A 2 -15.64 25.84 3.46
CA THR A 2 -14.25 26.32 3.59
C THR A 2 -13.36 25.23 4.23
N PRO A 3 -12.02 25.23 4.03
CA PRO A 3 -11.13 24.29 4.69
C PRO A 3 -11.28 24.25 6.22
N ASP A 4 -11.62 25.39 6.83
CA ASP A 4 -11.83 25.47 8.28
C ASP A 4 -13.15 24.83 8.73
N GLU A 5 -14.20 24.88 7.91
CA GLU A 5 -15.49 24.21 8.19
C GLU A 5 -15.37 22.68 8.08
N LEU A 6 -14.47 22.18 7.22
CA LEU A 6 -14.16 20.75 7.08
C LEU A 6 -13.39 20.20 8.29
N LEU A 7 -12.50 21.00 8.88
CA LEU A 7 -11.80 20.64 10.10
C LEU A 7 -12.73 20.53 11.31
N LEU A 8 -13.90 21.18 11.27
CA LEU A 8 -14.92 21.15 12.31
C LEU A 8 -15.83 19.91 12.24
N ASN A 9 -15.79 19.14 11.14
CA ASN A 9 -16.56 17.90 11.01
C ASN A 9 -15.66 16.72 10.63
N PRO A 10 -14.93 16.14 11.59
CA PRO A 10 -13.92 15.11 11.34
C PRO A 10 -14.47 13.82 10.73
N GLN A 11 -15.79 13.65 10.64
CA GLN A 11 -16.42 12.52 9.96
C GLN A 11 -16.50 12.69 8.43
N LEU A 12 -16.37 13.91 7.92
CA LEU A 12 -16.49 14.24 6.50
C LEU A 12 -15.17 14.64 5.85
N SER A 13 -14.11 14.85 6.62
CA SER A 13 -12.80 15.21 6.08
C SER A 13 -11.72 14.20 6.45
N TRP A 14 -10.92 13.82 5.46
CA TRP A 14 -9.76 12.95 5.65
C TRP A 14 -8.49 13.74 5.33
N ARG A 15 -7.42 13.39 6.04
CA ARG A 15 -6.09 13.92 5.72
C ARG A 15 -5.52 13.20 4.51
N LEU A 16 -5.09 13.94 3.49
CA LEU A 16 -4.26 13.44 2.40
C LEU A 16 -2.82 13.85 2.67
N ILE A 17 -1.94 12.87 2.88
CA ILE A 17 -0.50 13.14 2.98
C ILE A 17 0.06 13.13 1.55
N PRO A 18 0.78 14.20 1.12
CA PRO A 18 1.42 14.26 -0.20
C PRO A 18 2.32 13.06 -0.47
N LEU A 19 2.54 12.75 -1.77
CA LEU A 19 3.44 11.68 -2.17
C LEU A 19 4.80 11.82 -1.47
N LEU A 20 5.24 10.73 -0.86
CA LEU A 20 6.48 10.67 -0.12
C LEU A 20 7.35 9.51 -0.61
N GLN A 21 8.62 9.80 -0.88
CA GLN A 21 9.63 8.79 -1.18
C GLN A 21 10.64 8.73 -0.04
N THR A 22 10.75 7.59 0.62
CA THR A 22 11.73 7.37 1.70
C THR A 22 12.08 5.89 1.82
N SER A 23 12.98 5.57 2.77
CA SER A 23 13.36 4.19 3.06
C SER A 23 12.20 3.35 3.57
N GLY A 24 12.25 2.05 3.33
CA GLY A 24 11.22 1.13 3.75
C GLY A 24 10.97 1.12 5.27
N GLN A 25 12.02 1.32 6.07
CA GLN A 25 11.90 1.43 7.52
C GLN A 25 11.04 2.64 7.93
N VAL A 26 11.31 3.78 7.30
CA VAL A 26 10.55 5.02 7.55
C VAL A 26 9.11 4.88 7.06
N GLN A 27 8.87 4.29 5.88
CA GLN A 27 7.51 4.07 5.38
C GLN A 27 6.68 3.22 6.36
N MET A 28 7.25 2.14 6.89
CA MET A 28 6.57 1.28 7.86
C MET A 28 6.39 1.95 9.23
N ALA A 29 7.31 2.82 9.63
CA ALA A 29 7.16 3.63 10.85
C ALA A 29 6.01 4.64 10.72
N ILE A 30 5.88 5.32 9.57
CA ILE A 30 4.78 6.24 9.28
C ILE A 30 3.43 5.50 9.35
N ASP A 31 3.29 4.35 8.66
CA ASP A 31 2.04 3.57 8.65
C ASP A 31 1.62 3.18 10.07
N ARG A 32 2.58 2.72 10.88
CA ARG A 32 2.33 2.33 12.27
C ARG A 32 1.95 3.52 13.14
N TRP A 33 2.69 4.62 13.02
CA TRP A 33 2.44 5.83 13.79
C TRP A 33 1.05 6.40 13.49
N LEU A 34 0.66 6.50 12.22
CA LEU A 34 -0.65 7.00 11.82
C LEU A 34 -1.78 6.13 12.37
N LEU A 35 -1.63 4.80 12.33
CA LEU A 35 -2.60 3.89 12.94
C LEU A 35 -2.73 4.12 14.44
N GLU A 36 -1.60 4.25 15.17
CA GLU A 36 -1.57 4.45 16.61
C GLU A 36 -2.19 5.80 17.01
N GLN A 37 -1.87 6.88 16.27
CA GLN A 37 -2.44 8.20 16.52
C GLN A 37 -3.94 8.25 16.21
N HIS A 38 -4.38 7.62 15.13
CA HIS A 38 -5.80 7.53 14.81
C HIS A 38 -6.57 6.69 15.83
N GLN A 39 -6.02 5.57 16.29
CA GLN A 39 -6.60 4.76 17.37
C GLN A 39 -6.73 5.55 18.67
N ALA A 40 -5.79 6.45 18.95
CA ALA A 40 -5.81 7.33 20.11
C ALA A 40 -6.72 8.55 19.94
N GLY A 41 -7.40 8.72 18.79
CA GLY A 41 -8.24 9.88 18.49
C GLY A 41 -7.47 11.19 18.25
N LYS A 42 -6.15 11.11 18.00
CA LYS A 42 -5.28 12.28 17.81
C LYS A 42 -5.05 12.64 16.34
N GLN A 43 -5.47 11.79 15.41
CA GLN A 43 -5.39 12.02 13.97
C GLN A 43 -6.72 11.65 13.30
N PRO A 44 -7.17 12.42 12.30
CA PRO A 44 -8.32 12.05 11.47
C PRO A 44 -8.03 10.79 10.68
N PRO A 45 -8.99 10.23 9.94
CA PRO A 45 -8.70 9.24 8.91
C PRO A 45 -7.72 9.80 7.87
N VAL A 46 -6.87 8.93 7.32
CA VAL A 46 -5.77 9.31 6.44
C VAL A 46 -5.75 8.45 5.19
N LEU A 47 -5.52 9.09 4.04
CA LEU A 47 -5.06 8.46 2.82
C LEU A 47 -3.66 8.98 2.51
N ARG A 48 -2.75 8.11 2.09
CA ARG A 48 -1.46 8.49 1.53
C ARG A 48 -1.03 7.55 0.43
N PHE A 49 -0.19 8.08 -0.46
CA PHE A 49 0.54 7.31 -1.46
C PHE A 49 2.04 7.51 -1.23
N TYR A 50 2.83 6.47 -1.52
CA TYR A 50 4.27 6.55 -1.35
C TYR A 50 5.02 5.61 -2.26
N THR A 51 6.27 5.96 -2.51
CA THR A 51 7.26 5.13 -3.22
C THR A 51 8.44 4.85 -2.31
N TRP A 52 9.28 3.93 -2.72
CA TRP A 52 10.44 3.45 -1.98
C TRP A 52 11.69 4.08 -2.59
N ASP A 53 12.61 4.57 -1.75
CA ASP A 53 13.85 5.20 -2.22
C ASP A 53 14.85 4.20 -2.82
N SER A 54 14.73 2.94 -2.43
CA SER A 54 15.54 1.83 -2.92
C SER A 54 14.73 0.52 -2.93
N PRO A 55 15.12 -0.47 -3.76
CA PRO A 55 14.52 -1.80 -3.70
C PRO A 55 14.53 -2.34 -2.27
N THR A 56 13.37 -2.79 -1.79
CA THR A 56 13.18 -3.21 -0.39
C THR A 56 12.28 -4.44 -0.35
N ILE A 57 12.58 -5.41 0.49
CA ILE A 57 11.71 -6.57 0.76
C ILE A 57 10.95 -6.32 2.06
N SER A 58 9.61 -6.22 1.99
CA SER A 58 8.78 -6.15 3.19
C SER A 58 8.23 -7.53 3.58
N LEU A 59 8.49 -7.94 4.82
CA LEU A 59 7.95 -9.16 5.43
C LEU A 59 6.60 -8.89 6.08
N GLY A 60 5.67 -9.85 5.96
CA GLY A 60 4.44 -9.80 6.73
C GLY A 60 4.70 -9.93 8.23
N TYR A 61 3.84 -9.34 9.08
CA TYR A 61 4.01 -9.32 10.53
C TYR A 61 4.24 -10.71 11.14
N HIS A 62 3.53 -11.74 10.66
CA HIS A 62 3.65 -13.12 11.15
C HIS A 62 4.62 -13.99 10.35
N GLN A 63 5.27 -13.46 9.30
CA GLN A 63 6.21 -14.21 8.50
C GLN A 63 7.52 -14.39 9.26
N ARG A 64 7.72 -15.57 9.84
CA ARG A 64 8.91 -15.93 10.64
C ARG A 64 10.00 -16.64 9.84
N ARG A 65 9.68 -17.11 8.63
CA ARG A 65 10.59 -17.84 7.75
C ARG A 65 10.69 -17.15 6.41
N TRP A 66 11.90 -16.95 5.93
CA TRP A 66 12.26 -16.42 4.62
C TRP A 66 13.61 -16.97 4.20
N PRO A 67 13.98 -16.95 2.91
CA PRO A 67 15.29 -17.39 2.44
C PRO A 67 16.43 -16.63 3.12
N ALA A 68 17.42 -17.36 3.65
CA ALA A 68 18.57 -16.74 4.33
C ALA A 68 19.37 -15.81 3.40
N SER A 69 19.35 -16.10 2.09
CA SER A 69 19.98 -15.27 1.06
C SER A 69 19.48 -13.82 1.03
N TRP A 70 18.25 -13.55 1.48
CA TRP A 70 17.72 -12.18 1.49
C TRP A 70 18.44 -11.26 2.49
N GLN A 71 19.07 -11.81 3.52
CA GLN A 71 19.82 -11.01 4.49
C GLN A 71 21.10 -10.39 3.91
N HIS A 72 21.61 -10.97 2.83
CA HIS A 72 22.86 -10.56 2.18
C HIS A 72 22.66 -10.20 0.70
N LEU A 73 21.41 -9.94 0.34
CA LEU A 73 21.08 -9.59 -1.04
C LEU A 73 21.66 -8.24 -1.40
N ILE A 74 22.44 -8.23 -2.49
CA ILE A 74 23.03 -7.02 -3.08
C ILE A 74 22.41 -6.81 -4.45
N TRP A 75 21.98 -5.60 -4.72
CA TRP A 75 21.49 -5.16 -6.02
C TRP A 75 22.19 -3.85 -6.41
N GLU A 76 22.76 -3.81 -7.62
CA GLU A 76 23.53 -2.64 -8.10
C GLU A 76 24.56 -2.10 -7.08
N GLY A 77 25.23 -3.02 -6.39
CA GLY A 77 26.25 -2.69 -5.39
C GLY A 77 25.71 -2.21 -4.04
N GLN A 78 24.38 -2.19 -3.83
CA GLN A 78 23.76 -1.76 -2.59
C GLN A 78 23.00 -2.93 -1.92
N PRO A 79 23.02 -3.01 -0.57
CA PRO A 79 22.18 -3.97 0.13
C PRO A 79 20.70 -3.72 -0.13
N VAL A 80 19.92 -4.80 -0.34
CA VAL A 80 18.45 -4.74 -0.41
C VAL A 80 17.89 -4.88 1.01
N PRO A 81 17.31 -3.82 1.60
CA PRO A 81 16.83 -3.86 2.97
C PRO A 81 15.68 -4.85 3.15
N LEU A 82 15.66 -5.51 4.31
CA LEU A 82 14.51 -6.25 4.83
C LEU A 82 13.79 -5.39 5.88
N VAL A 83 12.49 -5.23 5.73
CA VAL A 83 11.65 -4.52 6.70
C VAL A 83 10.44 -5.37 7.08
N ARG A 84 9.92 -5.19 8.28
CA ARG A 84 8.68 -5.84 8.71
C ARG A 84 7.54 -4.83 8.69
N ARG A 85 6.45 -5.16 7.99
CA ARG A 85 5.26 -4.32 7.98
C ARG A 85 4.30 -4.69 9.13
N PRO A 86 3.46 -3.76 9.59
CA PRO A 86 2.50 -4.02 10.68
C PRO A 86 1.38 -4.99 10.28
N THR A 87 1.14 -5.18 9.00
CA THR A 87 0.10 -6.07 8.46
C THR A 87 0.63 -7.47 8.17
N GLY A 88 -0.27 -8.44 8.02
CA GLY A 88 0.07 -9.81 7.65
C GLY A 88 0.45 -9.99 6.17
N GLY A 89 0.42 -11.24 5.71
CA GLY A 89 0.75 -11.63 4.35
C GLY A 89 2.18 -12.12 4.17
N ARG A 90 2.55 -12.41 2.91
CA ARG A 90 3.88 -12.88 2.49
C ARG A 90 4.77 -11.72 2.07
N ALA A 91 6.04 -12.00 1.80
CA ALA A 91 6.99 -11.00 1.37
C ALA A 91 6.56 -10.29 0.07
N VAL A 92 6.86 -9.01 0.01
CA VAL A 92 6.71 -8.17 -1.20
C VAL A 92 8.05 -7.53 -1.51
N LEU A 93 8.48 -7.62 -2.76
CA LEU A 93 9.59 -6.83 -3.28
C LEU A 93 9.01 -5.51 -3.78
N HIS A 94 9.42 -4.43 -3.14
CA HIS A 94 9.08 -3.06 -3.52
C HIS A 94 10.16 -2.52 -4.45
N GLN A 95 9.81 -2.43 -5.72
CA GLN A 95 10.65 -1.89 -6.78
C GLN A 95 9.75 -1.55 -7.96
N GLY A 96 9.62 -0.26 -8.26
CA GLY A 96 8.76 0.23 -9.33
C GLY A 96 7.26 0.15 -9.03
N ASP A 97 6.89 0.04 -7.77
CA ASP A 97 5.53 0.05 -7.28
C ASP A 97 5.15 1.39 -6.65
N LEU A 98 3.86 1.71 -6.74
CA LEU A 98 3.23 2.75 -5.94
C LEU A 98 2.47 2.06 -4.80
N THR A 99 2.74 2.45 -3.57
CA THR A 99 2.03 1.92 -2.40
C THR A 99 0.98 2.92 -1.93
N TYR A 100 -0.24 2.43 -1.63
CA TYR A 100 -1.27 3.21 -0.95
C TYR A 100 -1.40 2.78 0.51
N MET A 101 -1.87 3.68 1.36
CA MET A 101 -2.26 3.39 2.73
C MET A 101 -3.50 4.18 3.13
N VAL A 102 -4.47 3.48 3.72
CA VAL A 102 -5.66 4.03 4.37
C VAL A 102 -5.60 3.69 5.85
N VAL A 103 -5.76 4.70 6.70
CA VAL A 103 -6.10 4.52 8.12
C VAL A 103 -7.47 5.13 8.35
N THR A 104 -8.41 4.35 8.90
CA THR A 104 -9.78 4.81 9.16
C THR A 104 -10.41 4.05 10.32
N SER A 105 -11.62 4.43 10.70
CA SER A 105 -12.45 3.76 11.69
C SER A 105 -13.94 3.93 11.37
N GLY A 106 -14.81 3.29 12.16
CA GLY A 106 -16.26 3.42 11.98
C GLY A 106 -16.87 2.54 10.88
N LEU A 107 -16.07 1.80 10.13
CA LEU A 107 -16.58 0.80 9.19
C LEU A 107 -17.11 -0.41 9.96
N THR A 108 -18.34 -0.80 9.65
CA THR A 108 -19.03 -1.95 10.29
C THR A 108 -19.20 -3.10 9.30
N GLY A 109 -19.24 -4.33 9.80
CA GLY A 109 -19.39 -5.53 8.99
C GLY A 109 -18.32 -6.58 9.28
N LYS A 110 -18.32 -7.66 8.50
CA LYS A 110 -17.28 -8.68 8.56
C LYS A 110 -15.97 -8.12 8.00
N ARG A 111 -14.84 -8.63 8.47
CA ARG A 111 -13.51 -8.18 8.02
C ARG A 111 -13.35 -8.16 6.49
N LYS A 112 -13.92 -9.15 5.81
CA LYS A 112 -13.88 -9.22 4.35
C LYS A 112 -14.67 -8.08 3.71
N ASP A 113 -15.84 -7.76 4.24
CA ASP A 113 -16.72 -6.71 3.71
C ASP A 113 -16.06 -5.33 3.87
N ILE A 114 -15.45 -5.09 5.06
CA ILE A 114 -14.67 -3.88 5.33
C ILE A 114 -13.47 -3.77 4.37
N TYR A 115 -12.77 -4.88 4.15
CA TYR A 115 -11.65 -4.94 3.22
C TYR A 115 -12.08 -4.56 1.79
N HIS A 116 -13.18 -5.16 1.31
CA HIS A 116 -13.73 -4.88 -0.01
C HIS A 116 -14.15 -3.42 -0.12
N ARG A 117 -14.86 -2.89 0.88
CA ARG A 117 -15.29 -1.49 0.91
C ARG A 117 -14.11 -0.50 0.82
N ILE A 118 -12.98 -0.82 1.43
CA ILE A 118 -11.77 0.00 1.26
C ILE A 118 -11.20 -0.17 -0.16
N CYS A 119 -11.27 -1.36 -0.76
CA CYS A 119 -10.76 -1.57 -2.11
C CYS A 119 -11.62 -0.93 -3.22
N GLU A 120 -12.85 -0.52 -2.95
CA GLU A 120 -13.75 0.08 -3.95
C GLU A 120 -13.10 1.28 -4.66
N PHE A 121 -12.44 2.17 -3.90
CA PHE A 121 -11.80 3.33 -4.52
C PHE A 121 -10.65 2.97 -5.47
N LEU A 122 -9.96 1.84 -5.22
CA LEU A 122 -8.94 1.35 -6.13
C LEU A 122 -9.56 0.87 -7.44
N ILE A 123 -10.63 0.09 -7.36
CA ILE A 123 -11.34 -0.42 -8.54
C ILE A 123 -11.89 0.73 -9.38
N GLU A 124 -12.59 1.67 -8.74
CA GLU A 124 -13.19 2.81 -9.43
C GLU A 124 -12.14 3.78 -10.00
N GLY A 125 -11.05 4.01 -9.25
CA GLY A 125 -9.97 4.88 -9.72
C GLY A 125 -9.22 4.29 -10.91
N TRP A 126 -8.92 2.99 -10.90
CA TRP A 126 -8.31 2.32 -12.04
C TRP A 126 -9.27 2.21 -13.24
N ARG A 127 -10.58 2.03 -12.99
CA ARG A 127 -11.59 2.08 -14.06
C ARG A 127 -11.62 3.44 -14.76
N SER A 128 -11.43 4.55 -14.03
CA SER A 128 -11.36 5.89 -14.66
C SER A 128 -10.12 6.09 -15.54
N LEU A 129 -9.15 5.18 -15.43
CA LEU A 129 -7.96 5.10 -16.27
C LEU A 129 -8.04 3.96 -17.30
N ASP A 130 -9.26 3.50 -17.63
CA ASP A 130 -9.53 2.42 -18.59
C ASP A 130 -8.92 1.05 -18.20
N ILE A 131 -8.73 0.81 -16.88
CA ILE A 131 -8.26 -0.48 -16.36
C ILE A 131 -9.32 -1.10 -15.47
N GLU A 132 -9.93 -2.18 -15.95
CA GLU A 132 -10.90 -2.96 -15.17
C GLU A 132 -10.18 -3.92 -14.24
N LEU A 133 -10.53 -3.84 -12.94
CA LEU A 133 -9.98 -4.71 -11.90
C LEU A 133 -11.06 -5.52 -11.21
N TYR A 134 -10.71 -6.77 -10.88
CA TYR A 134 -11.56 -7.75 -10.21
C TYR A 134 -10.84 -8.35 -9.02
N TYR A 135 -11.57 -8.91 -8.06
CA TYR A 135 -10.97 -9.71 -7.00
C TYR A 135 -10.45 -11.03 -7.55
N GLY A 136 -9.22 -11.38 -7.20
CA GLY A 136 -8.60 -12.63 -7.61
C GLY A 136 -9.34 -13.86 -7.06
N ALA A 137 -9.18 -14.99 -7.73
CA ALA A 137 -9.70 -16.28 -7.26
C ALA A 137 -8.73 -16.92 -6.25
N ALA A 138 -9.22 -17.42 -5.12
CA ALA A 138 -8.40 -18.12 -4.15
C ALA A 138 -8.01 -19.53 -4.66
N GLY A 139 -6.75 -19.71 -5.06
CA GLY A 139 -6.16 -21.04 -5.31
C GLY A 139 -5.66 -21.68 -4.02
N ARG A 140 -5.67 -23.03 -3.92
CA ARG A 140 -5.19 -23.76 -2.72
C ARG A 140 -3.67 -23.74 -2.53
N ASP A 141 -2.89 -23.46 -3.57
CA ASP A 141 -1.41 -23.47 -3.56
C ASP A 141 -0.79 -22.21 -2.95
N TYR A 142 -1.62 -21.31 -2.48
CA TYR A 142 -1.26 -20.03 -1.87
C TYR A 142 -0.31 -20.15 -0.66
N ILE A 143 -0.38 -21.23 0.11
CA ILE A 143 0.21 -21.29 1.47
C ILE A 143 1.73 -21.54 1.44
N HIS A 144 2.26 -22.14 0.38
CA HIS A 144 3.65 -22.62 0.32
C HIS A 144 4.63 -21.71 -0.43
N ASN A 145 4.14 -20.72 -1.19
CA ASN A 145 5.01 -19.80 -1.94
C ASN A 145 5.35 -18.55 -1.10
N PRO A 146 6.63 -18.21 -0.85
CA PRO A 146 7.02 -17.01 -0.10
C PRO A 146 6.70 -15.70 -0.82
N ASN A 147 6.47 -15.73 -2.13
CA ASN A 147 6.19 -14.57 -2.98
C ASN A 147 4.70 -14.21 -2.95
N CYS A 148 4.36 -12.99 -2.51
CA CYS A 148 2.98 -12.50 -2.47
C CYS A 148 2.37 -12.26 -3.86
N PHE A 149 3.20 -12.08 -4.90
CA PHE A 149 2.74 -11.80 -6.25
C PHE A 149 2.68 -13.02 -7.17
N ALA A 150 3.17 -14.17 -6.74
CA ALA A 150 3.12 -15.40 -7.55
C ALA A 150 1.71 -15.99 -7.70
N THR A 151 0.80 -15.71 -6.76
CA THR A 151 -0.56 -16.28 -6.77
C THR A 151 -1.56 -15.22 -6.34
N ALA A 152 -2.57 -14.96 -7.17
CA ALA A 152 -3.68 -14.09 -6.79
C ALA A 152 -4.59 -14.77 -5.76
N THR A 153 -5.02 -14.02 -4.76
CA THR A 153 -5.96 -14.44 -3.73
C THR A 153 -7.21 -13.58 -3.80
N GLY A 154 -8.27 -13.95 -3.11
CA GLY A 154 -9.48 -13.14 -3.00
C GLY A 154 -9.29 -11.76 -2.33
N ALA A 155 -8.05 -11.45 -1.91
CA ALA A 155 -7.64 -10.14 -1.38
C ALA A 155 -6.84 -9.31 -2.39
N ASP A 156 -6.58 -9.85 -3.57
CA ASP A 156 -5.78 -9.19 -4.61
C ASP A 156 -6.71 -8.64 -5.70
N LEU A 157 -6.30 -7.53 -6.33
CA LEU A 157 -6.98 -7.00 -7.49
C LEU A 157 -6.19 -7.36 -8.75
N VAL A 158 -6.88 -7.98 -9.69
CA VAL A 158 -6.34 -8.53 -10.93
C VAL A 158 -7.03 -7.92 -12.15
N SER A 159 -6.32 -7.84 -13.28
CA SER A 159 -6.89 -7.43 -14.57
C SER A 159 -7.84 -8.49 -15.14
N THR A 160 -8.47 -8.17 -16.26
CA THR A 160 -9.30 -9.09 -17.06
C THR A 160 -8.54 -10.35 -17.51
N GLU A 161 -7.22 -10.22 -17.75
CA GLU A 161 -6.34 -11.34 -18.08
C GLU A 161 -5.90 -12.16 -16.87
N GLY A 162 -6.30 -11.76 -15.66
CA GLY A 162 -5.92 -12.42 -14.40
C GLY A 162 -4.55 -11.99 -13.85
N TYR A 163 -3.92 -10.97 -14.43
CA TYR A 163 -2.64 -10.46 -13.92
C TYR A 163 -2.85 -9.58 -12.68
N LYS A 164 -2.12 -9.85 -11.63
CA LYS A 164 -2.22 -9.12 -10.38
C LYS A 164 -1.59 -7.73 -10.52
N LEU A 165 -2.43 -6.71 -10.35
CA LEU A 165 -1.99 -5.31 -10.27
C LEU A 165 -1.75 -4.88 -8.81
N ILE A 166 -2.68 -5.22 -7.89
CA ILE A 166 -2.63 -4.74 -6.52
C ILE A 166 -2.68 -5.89 -5.53
N GLY A 167 -1.74 -5.90 -4.61
CA GLY A 167 -1.76 -6.76 -3.43
C GLY A 167 -1.92 -5.94 -2.17
N SER A 168 -2.95 -6.22 -1.36
CA SER A 168 -3.25 -5.45 -0.16
C SER A 168 -3.27 -6.33 1.09
N ALA A 169 -2.99 -5.71 2.23
CA ALA A 169 -3.06 -6.33 3.54
C ALA A 169 -3.72 -5.37 4.55
N GLN A 170 -4.49 -5.93 5.48
CA GLN A 170 -5.25 -5.17 6.46
C GLN A 170 -4.88 -5.58 7.88
N LEU A 171 -4.79 -4.59 8.78
CA LEU A 171 -4.68 -4.75 10.22
C LEU A 171 -5.81 -3.99 10.90
N GLN A 172 -6.48 -4.64 11.84
CA GLN A 172 -7.47 -3.99 12.69
C GLN A 172 -6.98 -3.99 14.14
N ARG A 173 -7.02 -2.80 14.78
CA ARG A 173 -6.74 -2.61 16.19
C ARG A 173 -7.91 -1.88 16.85
N GLY A 174 -8.73 -2.60 17.61
CA GLY A 174 -9.99 -2.06 18.13
C GLY A 174 -10.90 -1.63 16.99
N LYS A 175 -11.26 -0.35 16.95
CA LYS A 175 -12.08 0.24 15.88
C LYS A 175 -11.25 0.82 14.73
N ALA A 176 -9.93 1.00 14.92
CA ALA A 176 -9.04 1.55 13.90
C ALA A 176 -8.59 0.44 12.93
N ILE A 177 -8.51 0.79 11.67
CA ILE A 177 -8.15 -0.09 10.55
C ILE A 177 -7.01 0.59 9.80
N LEU A 178 -5.96 -0.18 9.55
CA LEU A 178 -4.92 0.11 8.57
C LEU A 178 -5.08 -0.86 7.41
N GLN A 179 -5.23 -0.35 6.20
CA GLN A 179 -5.09 -1.14 4.98
C GLN A 179 -4.08 -0.47 4.06
N HIS A 180 -3.09 -1.21 3.61
CA HIS A 180 -2.14 -0.76 2.62
C HIS A 180 -1.90 -1.81 1.56
N GLY A 181 -1.42 -1.39 0.40
CA GLY A 181 -1.16 -2.31 -0.71
C GLY A 181 -0.23 -1.72 -1.74
N SER A 182 0.50 -2.61 -2.41
CA SER A 182 1.44 -2.30 -3.46
C SER A 182 0.75 -2.46 -4.81
N MET A 183 0.82 -1.42 -5.65
CA MET A 183 0.38 -1.38 -7.04
C MET A 183 1.58 -1.49 -7.94
N LEU A 184 1.63 -2.53 -8.75
CA LEU A 184 2.77 -2.85 -9.60
C LEU A 184 2.71 -2.06 -10.91
N LEU A 185 3.47 -0.96 -10.98
CA LEU A 185 3.53 -0.11 -12.16
C LEU A 185 4.67 -0.52 -13.10
N SER A 186 5.78 -1.01 -12.54
CA SER A 186 6.91 -1.55 -13.29
C SER A 186 7.63 -2.62 -12.48
N ARG A 187 8.54 -3.36 -13.09
CA ARG A 187 9.37 -4.39 -12.44
C ARG A 187 10.73 -4.55 -13.10
N HIS A 188 11.72 -4.83 -12.27
CA HIS A 188 13.02 -5.28 -12.75
C HIS A 188 13.09 -6.82 -12.72
N ALA A 189 13.14 -7.45 -13.91
CA ALA A 189 13.01 -8.89 -14.02
C ALA A 189 14.17 -9.66 -13.35
N GLU A 190 15.39 -9.16 -13.46
CA GLU A 190 16.57 -9.80 -12.86
C GLU A 190 16.52 -9.76 -11.34
N LEU A 191 16.18 -8.59 -10.74
CA LEU A 191 16.06 -8.47 -9.29
C LEU A 191 14.94 -9.35 -8.76
N PHE A 192 13.79 -9.39 -9.44
CA PHE A 192 12.68 -10.25 -9.05
C PHE A 192 13.08 -11.73 -9.05
N ASN A 193 13.76 -12.17 -10.09
CA ASN A 193 14.28 -13.56 -10.17
C ASN A 193 15.32 -13.83 -9.07
N GLN A 194 16.23 -12.89 -8.82
CA GLN A 194 17.23 -13.02 -7.74
C GLN A 194 16.57 -13.17 -6.35
N VAL A 195 15.47 -12.45 -6.10
CA VAL A 195 14.74 -12.52 -4.82
C VAL A 195 13.91 -13.79 -4.70
N PHE A 196 13.13 -14.15 -5.72
CA PHE A 196 12.12 -15.21 -5.60
C PHE A 196 12.49 -16.52 -6.31
N GLY A 197 13.53 -16.53 -7.15
CA GLY A 197 13.92 -17.70 -7.95
C GLY A 197 12.89 -18.06 -9.04
N GLU A 198 12.03 -17.13 -9.39
CA GLU A 198 10.91 -17.32 -10.32
C GLU A 198 10.94 -16.24 -11.41
N PRO A 199 10.43 -16.54 -12.63
CA PRO A 199 10.26 -15.52 -13.65
C PRO A 199 9.25 -14.46 -13.18
N VAL A 200 9.43 -13.23 -13.65
CA VAL A 200 8.51 -12.13 -13.38
C VAL A 200 7.13 -12.47 -13.94
N PRO A 201 6.07 -12.42 -13.12
CA PRO A 201 4.70 -12.51 -13.64
C PRO A 201 4.42 -11.36 -14.61
N PRO A 202 3.56 -11.58 -15.62
CA PRO A 202 3.16 -10.52 -16.54
C PRO A 202 2.64 -9.29 -15.77
N LEU A 203 2.95 -8.10 -16.27
CA LEU A 203 2.39 -6.85 -15.78
C LEU A 203 1.11 -6.52 -16.56
N VAL A 204 0.18 -5.87 -15.87
CA VAL A 204 -0.98 -5.25 -16.54
C VAL A 204 -0.45 -4.17 -17.49
N GLN A 205 -0.88 -4.22 -18.74
CA GLN A 205 -0.56 -3.17 -19.70
C GLN A 205 -1.35 -1.91 -19.34
N LEU A 206 -0.63 -0.86 -19.01
CA LEU A 206 -1.25 0.42 -18.65
C LEU A 206 -1.45 1.25 -19.94
N PRO A 207 -2.68 1.63 -20.31
CA PRO A 207 -2.96 2.37 -21.53
C PRO A 207 -2.47 3.83 -21.47
N ILE A 208 -1.96 4.23 -20.32
CA ILE A 208 -1.51 5.59 -20.06
C ILE A 208 -0.12 5.75 -20.70
N GLN A 209 -0.10 6.28 -21.92
CA GLN A 209 1.13 6.77 -22.55
C GLN A 209 1.48 8.11 -21.93
N SER A 210 2.42 8.12 -21.04
CA SER A 210 2.95 9.37 -20.48
C SER A 210 3.97 9.98 -21.45
N GLU A 211 3.51 10.77 -22.40
CA GLU A 211 4.42 11.73 -23.04
C GLU A 211 4.83 12.77 -21.98
N GLY A 212 5.99 12.55 -21.37
CA GLY A 212 6.66 13.53 -20.51
C GLY A 212 6.18 13.65 -19.05
N ASN A 213 5.05 13.10 -18.65
CA ASN A 213 4.58 13.08 -17.27
C ASN A 213 4.65 11.67 -16.69
N SER A 214 5.18 11.57 -15.48
CA SER A 214 5.24 10.30 -14.76
C SER A 214 3.82 9.75 -14.53
N LEU A 215 3.61 8.46 -14.78
CA LEU A 215 2.37 7.72 -14.54
C LEU A 215 1.84 7.91 -13.09
N ILE A 216 2.73 8.04 -12.12
CA ILE A 216 2.41 8.11 -10.70
C ILE A 216 1.46 9.26 -10.34
N PRO A 217 1.69 10.53 -10.75
CA PRO A 217 0.76 11.62 -10.47
C PRO A 217 -0.65 11.36 -11.00
N THR A 218 -0.78 10.87 -12.25
CA THR A 218 -2.07 10.55 -12.85
C THR A 218 -2.83 9.49 -12.06
N VAL A 219 -2.13 8.44 -11.64
CA VAL A 219 -2.73 7.37 -10.81
C VAL A 219 -3.15 7.92 -9.44
N ILE A 220 -2.31 8.73 -8.79
CA ILE A 220 -2.65 9.34 -7.50
C ILE A 220 -3.88 10.23 -7.60
N GLU A 221 -3.97 11.06 -8.63
CA GLU A 221 -5.12 11.93 -8.86
C GLU A 221 -6.41 11.12 -9.01
N ALA A 222 -6.44 10.15 -9.93
CA ALA A 222 -7.59 9.28 -10.17
C ALA A 222 -8.04 8.52 -8.91
N LEU A 223 -7.08 7.97 -8.15
CA LEU A 223 -7.37 7.25 -6.92
C LEU A 223 -7.84 8.17 -5.79
N THR A 224 -7.31 9.39 -5.70
CA THR A 224 -7.74 10.38 -4.70
C THR A 224 -9.17 10.84 -4.96
N GLU A 225 -9.50 11.17 -6.22
CA GLU A 225 -10.86 11.54 -6.60
C GLU A 225 -11.85 10.39 -6.35
N SER A 226 -11.47 9.18 -6.73
CA SER A 226 -12.28 8.00 -6.49
C SER A 226 -12.51 7.74 -5.01
N ALA A 227 -11.47 7.89 -4.18
CA ALA A 227 -11.59 7.75 -2.73
C ALA A 227 -12.55 8.78 -2.14
N GLY A 228 -12.49 10.04 -2.59
CA GLY A 228 -13.44 11.09 -2.20
C GLY A 228 -14.89 10.68 -2.47
N ARG A 229 -15.15 10.15 -3.67
CA ARG A 229 -16.49 9.66 -4.05
C ARG A 229 -16.92 8.42 -3.26
N CYS A 230 -16.07 7.41 -3.17
CA CYS A 230 -16.39 6.12 -2.53
C CYS A 230 -16.61 6.25 -1.03
N PHE A 231 -15.85 7.10 -0.36
CA PHE A 231 -16.00 7.33 1.08
C PHE A 231 -16.96 8.47 1.43
N GLY A 232 -17.39 9.27 0.44
CA GLY A 232 -18.27 10.42 0.65
C GLY A 232 -17.62 11.52 1.47
N ILE A 233 -16.33 11.81 1.21
CA ILE A 233 -15.50 12.70 2.02
C ILE A 233 -14.76 13.72 1.14
N GLU A 234 -14.26 14.76 1.76
CA GLU A 234 -13.28 15.67 1.18
C GLU A 234 -11.90 15.47 1.79
N PHE A 235 -10.87 15.71 1.00
CA PHE A 235 -9.49 15.61 1.47
C PHE A 235 -8.93 16.98 1.84
N VAL A 236 -8.28 17.04 3.00
CA VAL A 236 -7.40 18.15 3.39
C VAL A 236 -5.96 17.68 3.18
N THR A 237 -5.28 18.26 2.19
CA THR A 237 -3.87 17.95 1.94
C THR A 237 -3.00 18.58 3.03
N GLN A 238 -2.35 17.73 3.82
CA GLN A 238 -1.53 18.16 4.94
C GLN A 238 -0.29 17.25 5.06
N PRO A 239 0.92 17.76 4.82
CA PRO A 239 2.16 17.00 5.00
C PRO A 239 2.40 16.65 6.47
N LEU A 240 3.33 15.74 6.73
CA LEU A 240 3.82 15.46 8.07
C LEU A 240 4.56 16.68 8.62
N SER A 241 4.19 17.12 9.82
CA SER A 241 4.87 18.21 10.53
C SER A 241 6.22 17.77 11.11
N GLU A 242 7.07 18.70 11.48
CA GLU A 242 8.36 18.41 12.12
C GLU A 242 8.19 17.59 13.40
N LEU A 243 7.18 17.91 14.21
CA LEU A 243 6.89 17.15 15.45
C LEU A 243 6.47 15.71 15.14
N GLU A 244 5.63 15.51 14.13
CA GLU A 244 5.23 14.17 13.68
C GLU A 244 6.44 13.39 13.18
N TRP A 245 7.31 14.01 12.40
CA TRP A 245 8.57 13.41 11.94
C TRP A 245 9.46 12.98 13.11
N GLN A 246 9.64 13.82 14.11
CA GLN A 246 10.42 13.47 15.31
C GLN A 246 9.83 12.24 16.01
N GLN A 247 8.51 12.18 16.17
CA GLN A 247 7.83 11.05 16.79
C GLN A 247 7.95 9.76 15.96
N ILE A 248 7.80 9.86 14.64
CA ILE A 248 7.91 8.72 13.70
C ILE A 248 9.32 8.13 13.74
N LEU A 249 10.34 8.98 13.64
CA LEU A 249 11.74 8.54 13.62
C LEU A 249 12.22 7.99 14.97
N ALA A 250 11.57 8.38 16.07
CA ALA A 250 11.84 7.82 17.40
C ALA A 250 11.21 6.43 17.63
N LEU A 251 10.31 5.97 16.74
CA LEU A 251 9.69 4.65 16.90
C LEU A 251 10.71 3.53 16.69
N PRO A 252 10.74 2.51 17.58
CA PRO A 252 11.56 1.34 17.34
C PRO A 252 11.09 0.60 16.08
N HIS A 253 12.02 0.09 15.28
CA HIS A 253 11.69 -0.74 14.13
C HIS A 253 11.02 -2.04 14.57
N LEU A 254 10.11 -2.57 13.74
CA LEU A 254 9.57 -3.91 13.97
C LEU A 254 10.68 -4.94 13.73
N SER A 255 10.91 -5.79 14.72
CA SER A 255 11.96 -6.84 14.64
C SER A 255 11.73 -7.75 13.43
N LEU A 256 12.80 -8.12 12.75
CA LEU A 256 12.80 -9.12 11.68
C LEU A 256 12.53 -10.52 12.19
#